data_029db1155a75bd7fbd7895e70cb3cf98
#
_entry.id   029db1155a75bd7fbd7895e70cb3cf98
#
_cell.length_a   1.000
_cell.length_b   1.000
_cell.length_c   1.000
_cell.angle_alpha   90.00
_cell.angle_beta   90.00
_cell.angle_gamma   90.00
#
_symmetry.space_group_name_H-M   'P 1'
#
loop_
_entity.id
_entity.type
_entity.pdbx_description
1 polymer ?
#
loop_
_entity_poly.entity_id
_entity_poly.type
_entity_poly.pdbx_seq_one_letter_code
_entity_poly.pdbx_strand_id
1 'polypeptide(L)'
;MLQEKETKTCLFCKKPVKGRSDKKFCDDYCRAAYNNELKSAANNYIRNVNNALGKNRRILESLLPDGEQTAKANRDKLIEKGFQFKYHTHQYSAKNGNTYFYCYEYGYLPLENNWYLIVKRNEE
;
A
#
# COMPACT_ATOMS: atom_id res chain seq x y z
N MET A 1 26.82 26.86 -37.28
CA MET A 1 26.42 27.03 -36.15
C MET A 1 26.34 25.87 -35.30
N LEU A 2 26.53 26.02 -34.17
CA LEU A 2 26.55 25.05 -33.47
C LEU A 2 25.57 24.99 -32.57
N GLN A 3 24.85 24.05 -32.50
CA GLN A 3 23.99 23.87 -31.67
C GLN A 3 24.58 23.28 -30.55
N GLU A 4 24.37 23.83 -29.49
CA GLU A 4 24.76 23.26 -28.40
C GLU A 4 23.95 22.14 -28.16
N LYS A 5 24.43 21.00 -28.17
CA LYS A 5 23.72 19.88 -27.92
C LYS A 5 23.58 19.79 -26.49
N GLU A 6 22.36 19.67 -25.98
CA GLU A 6 22.16 19.43 -24.62
C GLU A 6 22.85 18.17 -24.30
N THR A 7 23.74 18.19 -23.32
CA THR A 7 24.44 17.01 -22.91
C THR A 7 23.50 16.17 -22.09
N LYS A 8 23.22 15.01 -22.59
CA LYS A 8 22.37 14.09 -21.84
C LYS A 8 23.22 13.38 -20.82
N THR A 9 22.68 13.16 -19.64
CA THR A 9 23.39 12.45 -18.60
C THR A 9 22.75 11.09 -18.35
N CYS A 10 23.54 10.14 -17.92
CA CYS A 10 23.07 8.81 -17.56
C CYS A 10 22.10 8.91 -16.40
N LEU A 11 20.97 8.24 -16.48
CA LEU A 11 19.97 8.31 -15.43
C LEU A 11 20.44 7.67 -14.13
N PHE A 12 21.45 6.78 -14.21
CA PHE A 12 21.96 6.12 -13.01
C PHE A 12 23.19 6.82 -12.43
N CYS A 13 24.27 6.95 -13.19
CA CYS A 13 25.52 7.49 -12.66
C CYS A 13 25.70 8.99 -12.88
N LYS A 14 24.84 9.60 -13.67
CA LYS A 14 24.85 11.02 -13.95
C LYS A 14 26.04 11.51 -14.78
N LYS A 15 26.79 10.61 -15.35
CA LYS A 15 27.88 10.99 -16.23
C LYS A 15 27.34 11.32 -17.60
N PRO A 16 28.04 12.14 -18.40
CA PRO A 16 27.58 12.45 -19.75
C PRO A 16 27.47 11.21 -20.62
N VAL A 17 26.39 11.13 -21.40
CA VAL A 17 26.16 9.99 -22.28
C VAL A 17 26.44 10.41 -23.71
N LYS A 18 27.30 9.65 -24.41
CA LYS A 18 27.61 9.91 -25.80
C LYS A 18 26.95 8.84 -26.65
N GLY A 19 26.61 9.18 -27.85
CA GLY A 19 26.01 8.22 -28.76
C GLY A 19 24.67 8.68 -29.29
N ARG A 20 23.73 7.73 -29.47
CA ARG A 20 22.45 8.06 -30.04
C ARG A 20 21.68 9.01 -29.15
N SER A 21 20.86 9.82 -29.78
CA SER A 21 20.05 10.80 -29.04
C SER A 21 19.05 10.15 -28.08
N ASP A 22 18.69 8.90 -28.30
CA ASP A 22 17.75 8.20 -27.43
C ASP A 22 18.42 7.43 -26.31
N LYS A 23 19.76 7.51 -26.22
CA LYS A 23 20.46 6.76 -25.18
C LYS A 23 20.28 7.43 -23.82
N LYS A 24 19.85 6.65 -22.86
CA LYS A 24 19.58 7.16 -21.50
C LYS A 24 20.64 6.75 -20.49
N PHE A 25 21.47 5.76 -20.82
CA PHE A 25 22.47 5.23 -19.91
C PHE A 25 23.82 5.15 -20.61
N CYS A 26 24.88 5.27 -19.85
CA CYS A 26 26.22 5.24 -20.44
C CYS A 26 26.62 3.83 -20.86
N ASP A 27 26.09 2.79 -20.23
CA ASP A 27 26.37 1.41 -20.62
C ASP A 27 25.24 0.52 -20.09
N ASP A 28 25.37 -0.79 -20.39
CA ASP A 28 24.37 -1.74 -19.98
C ASP A 28 24.35 -1.96 -18.48
N TYR A 29 25.48 -1.79 -17.82
CA TYR A 29 25.55 -1.92 -16.38
C TYR A 29 24.67 -0.86 -15.71
N CYS A 30 24.77 0.38 -16.14
CA CYS A 30 23.97 1.45 -15.57
C CYS A 30 22.49 1.24 -15.82
N ARG A 31 22.14 0.74 -16.99
CA ARG A 31 20.74 0.45 -17.31
C ARG A 31 20.18 -0.62 -16.39
N ALA A 32 20.93 -1.71 -16.21
CA ALA A 32 20.49 -2.80 -15.36
C ALA A 32 20.41 -2.37 -13.89
N ALA A 33 21.38 -1.60 -13.42
CA ALA A 33 21.40 -1.11 -12.04
C ALA A 33 20.21 -0.17 -11.76
N TYR A 34 19.90 0.71 -12.71
CA TYR A 34 18.78 1.64 -12.57
C TYR A 34 17.46 0.89 -12.51
N ASN A 35 17.27 -0.08 -13.41
CA ASN A 35 16.04 -0.88 -13.44
C ASN A 35 15.90 -1.72 -12.18
N ASN A 36 16.99 -2.25 -11.64
CA ASN A 36 16.96 -3.02 -10.40
C ASN A 36 16.59 -2.13 -9.21
N GLU A 37 17.07 -0.88 -9.19
CA GLU A 37 16.69 0.05 -8.14
C GLU A 37 15.20 0.37 -8.21
N LEU A 38 14.63 0.57 -9.40
CA LEU A 38 13.22 0.83 -9.56
C LEU A 38 12.39 -0.36 -9.07
N LYS A 39 12.81 -1.58 -9.42
CA LYS A 39 12.09 -2.77 -8.99
C LYS A 39 12.17 -2.94 -7.49
N SER A 40 13.32 -2.65 -6.90
CA SER A 40 13.51 -2.75 -5.45
C SER A 40 12.60 -1.78 -4.71
N ALA A 41 12.51 -0.53 -5.19
CA ALA A 41 11.64 0.46 -4.59
C ALA A 41 10.18 0.06 -4.69
N ALA A 42 9.75 -0.45 -5.86
CA ALA A 42 8.39 -0.91 -6.05
C ALA A 42 8.08 -2.11 -5.15
N ASN A 43 9.01 -3.06 -5.05
CA ASN A 43 8.82 -4.23 -4.21
C ASN A 43 8.75 -3.85 -2.73
N ASN A 44 9.53 -2.86 -2.30
CA ASN A 44 9.48 -2.38 -0.92
C ASN A 44 8.13 -1.72 -0.61
N TYR A 45 7.61 -0.96 -1.56
CA TYR A 45 6.30 -0.32 -1.39
C TYR A 45 5.21 -1.39 -1.25
N ILE A 46 5.22 -2.39 -2.14
CA ILE A 46 4.23 -3.47 -2.11
C ILE A 46 4.34 -4.24 -0.79
N ARG A 47 5.55 -4.53 -0.35
CA ARG A 47 5.76 -5.23 0.91
C ARG A 47 5.21 -4.44 2.09
N ASN A 48 5.44 -3.13 2.10
CA ASN A 48 4.96 -2.26 3.17
C ASN A 48 3.44 -2.23 3.23
N VAL A 49 2.77 -2.14 2.06
CA VAL A 49 1.32 -2.17 2.00
C VAL A 49 0.79 -3.54 2.46
N ASN A 50 1.40 -4.62 1.99
CA ASN A 50 0.99 -5.97 2.37
C ASN A 50 1.16 -6.19 3.88
N ASN A 51 2.23 -5.69 4.45
CA ASN A 51 2.47 -5.79 5.89
C ASN A 51 1.43 -4.99 6.67
N ALA A 52 1.07 -3.81 6.18
CA ALA A 52 0.04 -2.99 6.81
C ALA A 52 -1.32 -3.66 6.76
N LEU A 53 -1.68 -4.25 5.62
CA LEU A 53 -2.93 -4.97 5.48
C LEU A 53 -2.98 -6.18 6.40
N GLY A 54 -1.91 -6.95 6.48
CA GLY A 54 -1.83 -8.11 7.36
C GLY A 54 -1.91 -7.72 8.83
N LYS A 55 -1.29 -6.60 9.20
CA LYS A 55 -1.34 -6.09 10.57
C LYS A 55 -2.77 -5.64 10.90
N ASN A 56 -3.42 -4.93 9.96
CA ASN A 56 -4.79 -4.50 10.15
C ASN A 56 -5.71 -5.71 10.38
N ARG A 57 -5.53 -6.76 9.59
CA ARG A 57 -6.31 -7.98 9.75
C ARG A 57 -6.12 -8.57 11.15
N ARG A 58 -4.89 -8.68 11.60
CA ARG A 58 -4.59 -9.24 12.93
C ARG A 58 -5.17 -8.38 14.06
N ILE A 59 -5.18 -7.06 13.89
CA ILE A 59 -5.76 -6.15 14.86
C ILE A 59 -7.27 -6.39 14.96
N LEU A 60 -7.95 -6.44 13.81
CA LEU A 60 -9.39 -6.69 13.80
C LEU A 60 -9.70 -8.07 14.41
N GLU A 61 -8.91 -9.08 14.06
CA GLU A 61 -9.07 -10.41 14.63
C GLU A 61 -8.94 -10.38 16.16
N SER A 62 -7.97 -9.64 16.67
CA SER A 62 -7.73 -9.56 18.13
C SER A 62 -8.86 -8.84 18.87
N LEU A 63 -9.61 -7.98 18.16
CA LEU A 63 -10.71 -7.25 18.77
C LEU A 63 -12.04 -7.99 18.73
N LEU A 64 -12.08 -9.10 17.99
CA LEU A 64 -13.29 -9.90 17.86
C LEU A 64 -13.15 -11.16 18.71
N PRO A 65 -13.89 -11.29 19.79
CA PRO A 65 -13.77 -12.47 20.66
C PRO A 65 -14.12 -13.76 19.94
N ASP A 66 -13.53 -14.86 20.39
CA ASP A 66 -13.81 -16.16 19.82
C ASP A 66 -15.30 -16.49 19.91
N GLY A 67 -15.85 -16.96 18.82
CA GLY A 67 -17.26 -17.31 18.77
C GLY A 67 -18.19 -16.14 18.49
N GLU A 68 -17.67 -14.91 18.48
CA GLU A 68 -18.50 -13.76 18.22
C GLU A 68 -18.38 -13.36 16.75
N GLN A 69 -19.48 -12.91 16.18
CA GLN A 69 -19.49 -12.48 14.79
C GLN A 69 -19.24 -10.98 14.68
N THR A 70 -19.49 -10.25 15.73
CA THR A 70 -19.30 -8.79 15.73
C THR A 70 -18.80 -8.33 17.10
N ALA A 71 -18.15 -7.19 17.10
CA ALA A 71 -17.71 -6.55 18.33
C ALA A 71 -17.61 -5.04 18.08
N LYS A 72 -17.56 -4.24 19.11
CA LYS A 72 -17.42 -2.80 18.96
C LYS A 72 -16.07 -2.37 19.52
N ALA A 73 -15.42 -1.45 18.86
CA ALA A 73 -14.17 -0.87 19.32
C ALA A 73 -14.16 0.61 18.99
N ASN A 74 -13.52 1.43 19.81
CA ASN A 74 -13.43 2.84 19.46
C ASN A 74 -12.16 3.12 18.69
N ARG A 75 -12.12 4.31 18.08
CA ARG A 75 -11.00 4.70 17.23
C ARG A 75 -9.68 4.71 17.98
N ASP A 76 -9.69 5.19 19.24
CA ASP A 76 -8.47 5.27 20.03
C ASP A 76 -7.85 3.89 20.25
N LYS A 77 -8.68 2.89 20.45
CA LYS A 77 -8.21 1.51 20.64
C LYS A 77 -7.54 1.00 19.37
N LEU A 78 -8.15 1.28 18.21
CA LEU A 78 -7.58 0.87 16.94
C LEU A 78 -6.25 1.58 16.67
N ILE A 79 -6.20 2.88 16.92
CA ILE A 79 -4.97 3.66 16.72
C ILE A 79 -3.88 3.17 17.67
N GLU A 80 -4.23 2.90 18.92
CA GLU A 80 -3.27 2.41 19.90
C GLU A 80 -2.63 1.11 19.43
N LYS A 81 -3.38 0.23 18.78
CA LYS A 81 -2.87 -1.02 18.27
C LYS A 81 -2.09 -0.86 16.96
N GLY A 82 -2.12 0.34 16.38
CA GLY A 82 -1.39 0.60 15.14
C GLY A 82 -2.20 0.38 13.87
N PHE A 83 -3.53 0.43 13.96
CA PHE A 83 -4.39 0.21 12.81
C PHE A 83 -4.25 1.37 11.82
N GLN A 84 -4.08 1.05 10.53
CA GLN A 84 -3.91 2.05 9.49
C GLN A 84 -5.16 2.10 8.63
N PHE A 85 -5.99 3.11 8.86
CA PHE A 85 -7.30 3.24 8.21
C PHE A 85 -7.22 3.45 6.70
N LYS A 86 -6.09 3.88 6.20
CA LYS A 86 -5.94 4.12 4.77
C LYS A 86 -5.81 2.84 3.94
N TYR A 87 -5.56 1.70 4.58
CA TYR A 87 -5.40 0.46 3.86
C TYR A 87 -6.52 -0.53 4.13
N HIS A 88 -7.13 -1.01 3.07
CA HIS A 88 -8.13 -2.08 3.14
C HIS A 88 -8.08 -2.86 1.82
N THR A 89 -8.53 -4.11 1.83
CA THR A 89 -8.48 -4.92 0.63
C THR A 89 -9.69 -4.69 -0.26
N HIS A 90 -10.85 -4.45 0.33
CA HIS A 90 -12.06 -4.18 -0.44
C HIS A 90 -13.13 -3.55 0.44
N GLN A 91 -14.16 -3.06 -0.19
CA GLN A 91 -15.29 -2.45 0.50
C GLN A 91 -16.56 -3.20 0.13
N TYR A 92 -17.53 -3.18 1.02
CA TYR A 92 -18.83 -3.75 0.73
C TYR A 92 -19.88 -2.72 1.13
N SER A 93 -20.75 -2.35 0.18
CA SER A 93 -21.83 -1.41 0.45
C SER A 93 -23.12 -2.19 0.63
N ALA A 94 -23.70 -2.12 1.81
CA ALA A 94 -24.93 -2.83 2.11
C ALA A 94 -26.12 -2.07 1.57
N LYS A 95 -27.27 -2.75 1.42
CA LYS A 95 -28.47 -2.14 0.88
C LYS A 95 -28.97 -0.98 1.71
N ASN A 96 -28.69 -0.96 3.01
CA ASN A 96 -29.09 0.13 3.88
C ASN A 96 -28.19 1.36 3.80
N GLY A 97 -27.22 1.37 2.89
CA GLY A 97 -26.32 2.49 2.73
C GLY A 97 -25.03 2.42 3.54
N ASN A 98 -24.89 1.42 4.39
CA ASN A 98 -23.65 1.29 5.19
C ASN A 98 -22.54 0.72 4.33
N THR A 99 -21.34 1.25 4.50
CA THR A 99 -20.16 0.75 3.79
C THR A 99 -19.20 0.12 4.78
N TYR A 100 -18.88 -1.14 4.55
CA TYR A 100 -17.92 -1.87 5.38
C TYR A 100 -16.57 -1.89 4.67
N PHE A 101 -15.50 -1.72 5.44
CA PHE A 101 -14.14 -1.76 4.91
C PHE A 101 -13.48 -3.04 5.42
N TYR A 102 -13.02 -3.87 4.50
CA TYR A 102 -12.46 -5.18 4.85
C TYR A 102 -10.96 -5.26 4.64
N CYS A 103 -10.30 -5.93 5.57
CA CYS A 103 -8.92 -6.38 5.40
C CYS A 103 -9.01 -7.90 5.39
N TYR A 104 -9.12 -8.45 4.21
CA TYR A 104 -9.36 -9.88 3.97
C TYR A 104 -10.75 -10.27 4.52
N GLU A 105 -10.84 -11.24 5.43
CA GLU A 105 -12.15 -11.66 5.96
C GLU A 105 -12.64 -10.82 7.13
N TYR A 106 -11.78 -9.98 7.70
CA TYR A 106 -12.19 -9.13 8.81
C TYR A 106 -12.44 -7.71 8.31
N GLY A 107 -13.40 -7.05 8.89
CA GLY A 107 -13.73 -5.70 8.46
C GLY A 107 -14.31 -4.86 9.56
N TYR A 108 -14.64 -3.63 9.23
CA TYR A 108 -15.24 -2.72 10.18
C TYR A 108 -16.24 -1.80 9.49
N LEU A 109 -17.23 -1.36 10.29
CA LEU A 109 -18.22 -0.40 9.85
C LEU A 109 -18.09 0.82 10.75
N PRO A 110 -17.81 2.01 10.20
CA PRO A 110 -17.78 3.23 11.02
C PRO A 110 -19.15 3.52 11.62
N LEU A 111 -19.19 3.78 12.92
CA LEU A 111 -20.39 4.12 13.64
C LEU A 111 -20.26 5.55 14.18
N GLU A 112 -21.25 6.01 14.92
CA GLU A 112 -21.20 7.34 15.49
C GLU A 112 -20.21 7.45 16.63
N ASN A 113 -19.73 8.65 16.91
CA ASN A 113 -18.85 8.95 18.04
C ASN A 113 -17.53 8.19 18.03
N ASN A 114 -16.97 7.99 16.83
CA ASN A 114 -15.69 7.31 16.66
C ASN A 114 -15.69 5.84 17.10
N TRP A 115 -16.86 5.21 17.08
CA TRP A 115 -16.95 3.79 17.33
C TRP A 115 -16.98 3.03 16.00
N TYR A 116 -16.53 1.80 16.04
CA TYR A 116 -16.50 0.94 14.87
C TYR A 116 -17.07 -0.43 15.24
N LEU A 117 -17.87 -0.97 14.33
CA LEU A 117 -18.37 -2.34 14.48
C LEU A 117 -17.38 -3.26 13.75
N ILE A 118 -16.74 -4.15 14.48
CA ILE A 118 -15.79 -5.10 13.91
C ILE A 118 -16.57 -6.35 13.50
N VAL A 119 -16.33 -6.81 12.28
CA VAL A 119 -17.07 -7.93 11.73
C VAL A 119 -16.14 -8.93 11.06
N LYS A 120 -16.58 -10.15 10.95
CA LYS A 120 -15.86 -11.18 10.22
C LYS A 120 -16.80 -11.69 9.14
N ARG A 121 -16.31 -11.74 7.91
CA ARG A 121 -17.09 -12.26 6.82
C ARG A 121 -16.78 -13.73 6.64
N ASN A 122 -17.82 -14.56 6.58
CA ASN A 122 -17.61 -15.95 6.30
C ASN A 122 -17.46 -16.09 4.80
N GLU A 123 -16.31 -16.60 4.36
CA GLU A 123 -16.15 -16.84 2.97
C GLU A 123 -16.64 -18.22 2.70
N GLU A 124 -17.40 -18.34 1.68
CA GLU A 124 -17.80 -19.65 1.26
C GLU A 124 -16.96 -20.12 0.11
#